data_84f65b23e730c11e954e7f23b4935f02
#
_entry.id   84f65b23e730c11e954e7f23b4935f02
#
_cell.length_a   1.000
_cell.length_b   1.000
_cell.length_c   1.000
_cell.angle_alpha   90.00
_cell.angle_beta   90.00
_cell.angle_gamma   90.00
#
_symmetry.space_group_name_H-M   'P 1'
#
loop_
_entity.id
_entity.type
_entity.pdbx_description
1 polymer ?
#
loop_
_entity_poly.entity_id
_entity_poly.type
_entity_poly.pdbx_seq_one_letter_code
_entity_poly.pdbx_strand_id
1 'polypeptide(L)'
;MPPPGEGLLAYTLVELEQAQTALGEPGEAVHEGVHRARKALRRTRAALNLGNGILGPGAALIDRGLRRINTGLSDLRDVHALVETLERLLEGNKLDDETRQWLKQGHDAAVAARAARAETELLLDPDLVQRRELIAVLRSALPTLAWPRLTPSALRVALADSDARMHDAKSRAVHSMEDADWHRWRRRARRASQQRRALDAIGLSPAAGAPDLFDKRTTERLGQAQDLTLLLDHCRSDSPFDPTQREALRNYAKPTLARLRKRIAKASAE
;
A
#
# COMPACT_ATOMS: atom_id res chain seq x y z
N MET A 1 -13.20 -15.97 -24.03
CA MET A 1 -12.88 -15.15 -22.83
C MET A 1 -14.12 -14.34 -22.47
N PRO A 2 -14.47 -14.22 -21.19
CA PRO A 2 -15.57 -13.36 -20.77
C PRO A 2 -15.32 -11.89 -21.18
N PRO A 3 -16.39 -11.08 -21.33
CA PRO A 3 -16.25 -9.65 -21.55
C PRO A 3 -15.36 -9.01 -20.48
N PRO A 4 -14.51 -8.01 -20.82
CA PRO A 4 -13.53 -7.45 -19.88
C PRO A 4 -14.14 -6.91 -18.59
N GLY A 5 -15.33 -6.33 -18.68
CA GLY A 5 -16.05 -5.83 -17.51
C GLY A 5 -16.48 -6.94 -16.55
N GLU A 6 -16.97 -8.06 -17.08
CA GLU A 6 -17.32 -9.23 -16.24
C GLU A 6 -16.08 -9.84 -15.59
N GLY A 7 -14.97 -9.92 -16.32
CA GLY A 7 -13.70 -10.37 -15.76
C GLY A 7 -13.21 -9.47 -14.62
N LEU A 8 -13.29 -8.13 -14.78
CA LEU A 8 -12.93 -7.18 -13.72
C LEU A 8 -13.89 -7.25 -12.52
N LEU A 9 -15.20 -7.45 -12.75
CA LEU A 9 -16.15 -7.69 -11.67
C LEU A 9 -15.75 -8.93 -10.88
N ALA A 10 -15.52 -10.06 -11.56
CA ALA A 10 -15.09 -11.30 -10.91
C ALA A 10 -13.79 -11.10 -10.09
N TYR A 11 -12.81 -10.43 -10.68
CA TYR A 11 -11.56 -10.07 -9.98
C TYR A 11 -11.82 -9.26 -8.70
N THR A 12 -12.67 -8.22 -8.77
CA THR A 12 -12.97 -7.37 -7.60
C THR A 12 -13.73 -8.11 -6.51
N LEU A 13 -14.65 -9.02 -6.89
CA LEU A 13 -15.39 -9.84 -5.93
C LEU A 13 -14.46 -10.78 -5.17
N VAL A 14 -13.52 -11.43 -5.87
CA VAL A 14 -12.51 -12.31 -5.25
C VAL A 14 -11.59 -11.52 -4.29
N GLU A 15 -11.12 -10.34 -4.70
CA GLU A 15 -10.27 -9.52 -3.82
C GLU A 15 -11.03 -9.07 -2.56
N LEU A 16 -12.31 -8.72 -2.64
CA LEU A 16 -13.09 -8.35 -1.44
C LEU A 16 -13.40 -9.56 -0.54
N GLU A 17 -13.61 -10.73 -1.11
CA GLU A 17 -13.72 -11.98 -0.35
C GLU A 17 -12.45 -12.29 0.42
N GLN A 18 -11.30 -12.19 -0.24
CA GLN A 18 -9.99 -12.33 0.41
C GLN A 18 -9.79 -11.31 1.53
N ALA A 19 -10.27 -10.07 1.34
CA ALA A 19 -10.20 -9.05 2.38
C ALA A 19 -11.05 -9.40 3.61
N GLN A 20 -12.26 -9.90 3.42
CA GLN A 20 -13.15 -10.34 4.50
C GLN A 20 -12.56 -11.52 5.27
N THR A 21 -12.08 -12.53 4.55
CA THR A 21 -11.45 -13.71 5.16
C THR A 21 -10.22 -13.32 5.98
N ALA A 22 -9.36 -12.48 5.40
CA ALA A 22 -8.14 -12.03 6.06
C ALA A 22 -8.39 -11.22 7.34
N LEU A 23 -9.47 -10.43 7.40
CA LEU A 23 -9.87 -9.71 8.63
C LEU A 23 -10.50 -10.62 9.68
N GLY A 24 -10.87 -11.84 9.35
CA GLY A 24 -11.41 -12.82 10.30
C GLY A 24 -10.33 -13.70 10.95
N GLU A 25 -9.05 -13.45 10.73
CA GLU A 25 -7.98 -14.21 11.34
C GLU A 25 -7.77 -13.81 12.81
N PRO A 26 -7.81 -14.76 13.74
CA PRO A 26 -7.77 -14.47 15.17
C PRO A 26 -6.33 -14.33 15.71
N GLY A 27 -6.22 -13.76 16.89
CA GLY A 27 -4.97 -13.73 17.68
C GLY A 27 -3.85 -12.95 16.99
N GLU A 28 -2.62 -13.43 17.08
CA GLU A 28 -1.44 -12.80 16.47
C GLU A 28 -1.51 -12.69 14.94
N ALA A 29 -2.31 -13.54 14.28
CA ALA A 29 -2.53 -13.48 12.84
C ALA A 29 -3.30 -12.23 12.38
N VAL A 30 -3.94 -11.47 13.28
CA VAL A 30 -4.69 -10.26 12.96
C VAL A 30 -3.85 -9.22 12.21
N HIS A 31 -2.57 -9.07 12.54
CA HIS A 31 -1.69 -8.09 11.90
C HIS A 31 -1.42 -8.44 10.43
N GLU A 32 -1.12 -9.70 10.15
CA GLU A 32 -0.93 -10.19 8.79
C GLU A 32 -2.27 -10.19 8.04
N GLY A 33 -3.36 -10.56 8.70
CA GLY A 33 -4.72 -10.45 8.16
C GLY A 33 -5.05 -9.02 7.73
N VAL A 34 -4.80 -8.03 8.57
CA VAL A 34 -4.96 -6.60 8.25
C VAL A 34 -4.07 -6.21 7.06
N HIS A 35 -2.80 -6.67 7.01
CA HIS A 35 -1.93 -6.40 5.87
C HIS A 35 -2.51 -6.93 4.55
N ARG A 36 -2.96 -8.19 4.53
CA ARG A 36 -3.56 -8.82 3.36
C ARG A 36 -4.87 -8.15 2.95
N ALA A 37 -5.76 -7.86 3.89
CA ALA A 37 -7.01 -7.15 3.64
C ALA A 37 -6.77 -5.77 3.02
N ARG A 38 -5.88 -4.97 3.59
CA ARG A 38 -5.51 -3.65 3.03
C ARG A 38 -4.94 -3.75 1.61
N LYS A 39 -4.21 -4.81 1.31
CA LYS A 39 -3.66 -5.08 -0.04
C LYS A 39 -4.80 -5.40 -1.01
N ALA A 40 -5.75 -6.25 -0.63
CA ALA A 40 -6.91 -6.62 -1.42
C ALA A 40 -7.85 -5.42 -1.65
N LEU A 41 -8.16 -4.63 -0.62
CA LEU A 41 -8.93 -3.38 -0.75
C LEU A 41 -8.30 -2.39 -1.74
N ARG A 42 -6.97 -2.23 -1.72
CA ARG A 42 -6.27 -1.36 -2.68
C ARG A 42 -6.34 -1.91 -4.11
N ARG A 43 -6.30 -3.23 -4.31
CA ARG A 43 -6.43 -3.87 -5.63
C ARG A 43 -7.82 -3.66 -6.20
N THR A 44 -8.87 -3.88 -5.40
CA THR A 44 -10.25 -3.59 -5.78
C THR A 44 -10.41 -2.13 -6.21
N ARG A 45 -9.91 -1.19 -5.41
CA ARG A 45 -9.94 0.25 -5.72
C ARG A 45 -9.16 0.60 -7.00
N ALA A 46 -8.06 -0.07 -7.27
CA ALA A 46 -7.29 0.12 -8.49
C ALA A 46 -8.07 -0.38 -9.72
N ALA A 47 -8.75 -1.52 -9.61
CA ALA A 47 -9.61 -2.06 -10.67
C ALA A 47 -10.84 -1.16 -10.92
N LEU A 48 -11.53 -0.68 -9.87
CA LEU A 48 -12.62 0.30 -10.00
C LEU A 48 -12.17 1.58 -10.71
N ASN A 49 -10.94 2.04 -10.44
CA ASN A 49 -10.40 3.24 -11.06
C ASN A 49 -10.13 3.08 -12.57
N LEU A 50 -9.93 1.84 -13.09
CA LEU A 50 -9.86 1.58 -14.53
C LEU A 50 -11.20 1.87 -15.22
N GLY A 51 -12.32 1.69 -14.52
CA GLY A 51 -13.65 1.97 -15.03
C GLY A 51 -14.18 3.37 -14.67
N ASN A 52 -13.31 4.28 -14.18
CA ASN A 52 -13.74 5.61 -13.74
C ASN A 52 -14.46 6.39 -14.87
N GLY A 53 -15.61 6.96 -14.55
CA GLY A 53 -16.49 7.65 -15.51
C GLY A 53 -17.42 6.72 -16.31
N ILE A 54 -17.08 5.43 -16.48
CA ILE A 54 -17.89 4.47 -17.25
C ILE A 54 -18.80 3.65 -16.33
N LEU A 55 -18.29 3.23 -15.16
CA LEU A 55 -19.04 2.43 -14.19
C LEU A 55 -20.16 3.21 -13.48
N GLY A 56 -20.26 4.50 -13.71
CA GLY A 56 -21.28 5.36 -13.12
C GLY A 56 -20.95 5.84 -11.70
N PRO A 57 -21.83 6.65 -11.10
CA PRO A 57 -21.59 7.30 -9.80
C PRO A 57 -21.50 6.30 -8.62
N GLY A 58 -22.13 5.15 -8.73
CA GLY A 58 -22.05 4.08 -7.74
C GLY A 58 -20.61 3.61 -7.47
N ALA A 59 -19.77 3.58 -8.51
CA ALA A 59 -18.36 3.21 -8.37
C ALA A 59 -17.60 4.16 -7.45
N ALA A 60 -17.89 5.47 -7.51
CA ALA A 60 -17.28 6.45 -6.63
C ALA A 60 -17.76 6.32 -5.17
N LEU A 61 -19.01 5.89 -4.94
CA LEU A 61 -19.53 5.60 -3.60
C LEU A 61 -18.81 4.38 -3.00
N ILE A 62 -18.70 3.30 -3.76
CA ILE A 62 -17.99 2.08 -3.35
C ILE A 62 -16.52 2.40 -3.07
N ASP A 63 -15.82 3.13 -3.97
CA ASP A 63 -14.40 3.50 -3.74
C ASP A 63 -14.22 4.31 -2.45
N ARG A 64 -15.13 5.25 -2.14
CA ARG A 64 -15.08 6.00 -0.88
C ARG A 64 -15.27 5.10 0.33
N GLY A 65 -16.22 4.16 0.29
CA GLY A 65 -16.43 3.17 1.33
C GLY A 65 -15.18 2.31 1.58
N LEU A 66 -14.63 1.72 0.52
CA LEU A 66 -13.40 0.93 0.57
C LEU A 66 -12.20 1.75 1.07
N ARG A 67 -12.11 3.03 0.68
CA ARG A 67 -11.09 3.96 1.18
C ARG A 67 -11.23 4.16 2.68
N ARG A 68 -12.45 4.40 3.18
CA ARG A 68 -12.73 4.61 4.61
C ARG A 68 -12.32 3.39 5.43
N ILE A 69 -12.71 2.18 5.01
CA ILE A 69 -12.30 0.94 5.67
C ILE A 69 -10.77 0.83 5.67
N ASN A 70 -10.14 0.99 4.49
CA ASN A 70 -8.68 0.90 4.38
C ASN A 70 -7.95 1.95 5.24
N THR A 71 -8.51 3.15 5.42
CA THR A 71 -7.95 4.17 6.30
C THR A 71 -8.15 3.80 7.77
N GLY A 72 -9.31 3.27 8.17
CA GLY A 72 -9.55 2.81 9.53
C GLY A 72 -8.71 1.61 9.97
N LEU A 73 -8.05 0.93 9.02
CA LEU A 73 -7.05 -0.11 9.29
C LEU A 73 -5.61 0.42 9.29
N SER A 74 -5.41 1.75 9.15
CA SER A 74 -4.05 2.31 9.02
C SER A 74 -3.23 2.12 10.27
N ASP A 75 -3.80 2.42 11.42
CA ASP A 75 -3.09 2.44 12.68
C ASP A 75 -2.55 1.05 13.05
N LEU A 76 -3.39 0.00 12.88
CA LEU A 76 -2.94 -1.39 13.04
C LEU A 76 -1.83 -1.76 12.09
N ARG A 77 -1.90 -1.29 10.84
CA ARG A 77 -0.87 -1.59 9.84
C ARG A 77 0.41 -0.79 10.04
N ASP A 78 0.31 0.45 10.49
CA ASP A 78 1.47 1.34 10.60
C ASP A 78 2.39 0.88 11.75
N VAL A 79 1.83 0.46 12.90
CA VAL A 79 2.65 -0.14 13.99
C VAL A 79 3.24 -1.51 13.58
N HIS A 80 2.51 -2.32 12.82
CA HIS A 80 3.04 -3.58 12.29
C HIS A 80 4.15 -3.32 11.25
N ALA A 81 3.96 -2.35 10.35
CA ALA A 81 4.98 -1.96 9.39
C ALA A 81 6.25 -1.41 10.04
N LEU A 82 6.12 -0.76 11.20
CA LEU A 82 7.26 -0.30 11.99
C LEU A 82 8.08 -1.48 12.50
N VAL A 83 7.43 -2.52 13.04
CA VAL A 83 8.10 -3.76 13.48
C VAL A 83 8.84 -4.40 12.31
N GLU A 84 8.15 -4.68 11.18
CA GLU A 84 8.77 -5.25 9.97
C GLU A 84 9.93 -4.41 9.42
N THR A 85 9.83 -3.08 9.53
CA THR A 85 10.90 -2.17 9.11
C THR A 85 12.13 -2.34 9.97
N LEU A 86 11.98 -2.38 11.29
CA LEU A 86 13.08 -2.54 12.24
C LEU A 86 13.72 -3.93 12.13
N GLU A 87 12.93 -4.98 11.96
CA GLU A 87 13.42 -6.34 11.68
C GLU A 87 14.33 -6.36 10.44
N ARG A 88 13.86 -5.80 9.33
CA ARG A 88 14.62 -5.74 8.07
C ARG A 88 15.90 -4.89 8.20
N LEU A 89 15.86 -3.82 8.99
CA LEU A 89 17.06 -3.01 9.24
C LEU A 89 18.08 -3.77 10.09
N LEU A 90 17.62 -4.58 11.04
CA LEU A 90 18.48 -5.44 11.88
C LEU A 90 19.16 -6.57 11.09
N GLU A 91 18.52 -7.07 10.02
CA GLU A 91 19.12 -8.06 9.10
C GLU A 91 20.28 -7.48 8.28
N GLY A 92 20.45 -6.17 8.28
CA GLY A 92 21.50 -5.49 7.52
C GLY A 92 22.92 -5.82 8.01
N ASN A 93 23.80 -6.25 7.10
CA ASN A 93 25.15 -6.74 7.41
C ASN A 93 26.19 -5.66 7.72
N LYS A 94 25.82 -4.37 7.69
CA LYS A 94 26.76 -3.22 7.83
C LYS A 94 26.35 -2.27 8.96
N LEU A 95 25.82 -2.82 10.05
CA LEU A 95 25.49 -2.05 11.25
C LEU A 95 26.68 -2.15 12.22
N ASP A 96 27.08 -1.00 12.79
CA ASP A 96 27.90 -0.99 13.98
C ASP A 96 27.10 -1.45 15.21
N ASP A 97 27.79 -1.83 16.27
CA ASP A 97 27.17 -2.44 17.46
C ASP A 97 26.22 -1.46 18.16
N GLU A 98 26.55 -0.19 18.20
CA GLU A 98 25.73 0.85 18.81
C GLU A 98 24.41 1.02 18.04
N THR A 99 24.48 1.19 16.71
CA THR A 99 23.30 1.27 15.84
C THR A 99 22.42 0.03 15.95
N ARG A 100 23.04 -1.17 16.01
CA ARG A 100 22.32 -2.44 16.20
C ARG A 100 21.57 -2.47 17.52
N GLN A 101 22.18 -2.00 18.58
CA GLN A 101 21.56 -1.95 19.91
C GLN A 101 20.35 -1.01 19.91
N TRP A 102 20.47 0.20 19.33
CA TRP A 102 19.35 1.13 19.22
C TRP A 102 18.19 0.58 18.37
N LEU A 103 18.48 -0.07 17.23
CA LEU A 103 17.45 -0.70 16.41
C LEU A 103 16.76 -1.84 17.15
N LYS A 104 17.47 -2.64 17.97
CA LYS A 104 16.89 -3.71 18.77
C LYS A 104 15.96 -3.15 19.85
N GLN A 105 16.40 -2.15 20.62
CA GLN A 105 15.56 -1.51 21.63
C GLN A 105 14.32 -0.86 20.99
N GLY A 106 14.48 -0.22 19.83
CA GLY A 106 13.36 0.34 19.07
C GLY A 106 12.39 -0.74 18.58
N HIS A 107 12.90 -1.90 18.16
CA HIS A 107 12.07 -3.05 17.77
C HIS A 107 11.22 -3.54 18.96
N ASP A 108 11.82 -3.73 20.13
CA ASP A 108 11.11 -4.20 21.33
C ASP A 108 9.99 -3.21 21.72
N ALA A 109 10.27 -1.90 21.67
CA ALA A 109 9.28 -0.85 21.91
C ALA A 109 8.15 -0.87 20.85
N ALA A 110 8.48 -1.08 19.57
CA ALA A 110 7.50 -1.17 18.49
C ALA A 110 6.62 -2.42 18.61
N VAL A 111 7.16 -3.56 19.06
CA VAL A 111 6.38 -4.79 19.34
C VAL A 111 5.38 -4.54 20.46
N ALA A 112 5.79 -3.90 21.55
CA ALA A 112 4.88 -3.55 22.64
C ALA A 112 3.77 -2.58 22.19
N ALA A 113 4.11 -1.56 21.40
CA ALA A 113 3.14 -0.62 20.84
C ALA A 113 2.16 -1.30 19.88
N ARG A 114 2.63 -2.28 19.09
CA ARG A 114 1.79 -3.10 18.20
C ARG A 114 0.74 -3.88 19.00
N ALA A 115 1.14 -4.54 20.08
CA ALA A 115 0.24 -5.31 20.93
C ALA A 115 -0.83 -4.40 21.58
N ALA A 116 -0.42 -3.28 22.18
CA ALA A 116 -1.33 -2.32 22.81
C ALA A 116 -2.34 -1.72 21.79
N ARG A 117 -1.88 -1.44 20.56
CA ARG A 117 -2.76 -0.92 19.51
C ARG A 117 -3.78 -1.96 19.06
N ALA A 118 -3.36 -3.22 18.91
CA ALA A 118 -4.27 -4.30 18.56
C ALA A 118 -5.35 -4.51 19.62
N GLU A 119 -4.98 -4.52 20.89
CA GLU A 119 -5.92 -4.62 22.00
C GLU A 119 -6.97 -3.48 21.94
N THR A 120 -6.52 -2.23 21.79
CA THR A 120 -7.42 -1.07 21.69
C THR A 120 -8.40 -1.20 20.52
N GLU A 121 -7.92 -1.57 19.32
CA GLU A 121 -8.78 -1.68 18.15
C GLU A 121 -9.76 -2.85 18.23
N LEU A 122 -9.34 -3.98 18.82
CA LEU A 122 -10.20 -5.15 19.00
C LEU A 122 -11.24 -4.97 20.11
N LEU A 123 -10.98 -4.10 21.10
CA LEU A 123 -12.01 -3.68 22.05
C LEU A 123 -13.12 -2.86 21.38
N LEU A 124 -12.80 -2.05 20.38
CA LEU A 124 -13.75 -1.19 19.66
C LEU A 124 -14.53 -1.95 18.56
N ASP A 125 -13.88 -2.91 17.93
CA ASP A 125 -14.46 -3.74 16.85
C ASP A 125 -13.96 -5.18 17.02
N PRO A 126 -14.58 -5.98 17.91
CA PRO A 126 -14.18 -7.35 18.16
C PRO A 126 -14.14 -8.18 16.86
N ASP A 127 -13.06 -8.91 16.64
CA ASP A 127 -12.82 -9.71 15.43
C ASP A 127 -12.98 -8.91 14.12
N LEU A 128 -12.88 -7.58 14.19
CA LEU A 128 -13.06 -6.65 13.05
C LEU A 128 -14.40 -6.87 12.32
N VAL A 129 -15.44 -7.28 13.06
CA VAL A 129 -16.75 -7.66 12.50
C VAL A 129 -17.39 -6.51 11.75
N GLN A 130 -17.42 -5.30 12.32
CA GLN A 130 -18.03 -4.14 11.65
C GLN A 130 -17.35 -3.83 10.31
N ARG A 131 -16.03 -3.93 10.27
CA ARG A 131 -15.25 -3.71 9.03
C ARG A 131 -15.52 -4.81 8.00
N ARG A 132 -15.65 -6.06 8.43
CA ARG A 132 -16.00 -7.21 7.57
C ARG A 132 -17.41 -7.08 6.99
N GLU A 133 -18.40 -6.69 7.80
CA GLU A 133 -19.77 -6.43 7.35
C GLU A 133 -19.84 -5.28 6.34
N LEU A 134 -19.11 -4.18 6.57
CA LEU A 134 -19.03 -3.09 5.60
C LEU A 134 -18.43 -3.55 4.26
N ILE A 135 -17.44 -4.43 4.28
CA ILE A 135 -16.89 -5.03 3.04
C ILE A 135 -17.96 -5.88 2.35
N ALA A 136 -18.76 -6.68 3.10
CA ALA A 136 -19.84 -7.49 2.55
C ALA A 136 -20.88 -6.62 1.83
N VAL A 137 -21.31 -5.52 2.45
CA VAL A 137 -22.25 -4.57 1.84
C VAL A 137 -21.69 -3.97 0.55
N LEU A 138 -20.42 -3.51 0.56
CA LEU A 138 -19.80 -2.95 -0.64
C LEU A 138 -19.59 -3.99 -1.74
N ARG A 139 -19.30 -5.25 -1.36
CA ARG A 139 -19.17 -6.38 -2.29
C ARG A 139 -20.52 -6.69 -2.97
N SER A 140 -21.62 -6.70 -2.23
CA SER A 140 -22.96 -6.95 -2.79
C SER A 140 -23.43 -5.84 -3.75
N ALA A 141 -22.90 -4.61 -3.60
CA ALA A 141 -23.21 -3.51 -4.50
C ALA A 141 -22.40 -3.53 -5.81
N LEU A 142 -21.26 -4.24 -5.89
CA LEU A 142 -20.42 -4.24 -7.09
C LEU A 142 -21.15 -4.71 -8.37
N PRO A 143 -21.96 -5.79 -8.37
CA PRO A 143 -22.64 -6.24 -9.58
C PRO A 143 -23.62 -5.24 -10.18
N THR A 144 -24.07 -4.23 -9.43
CA THR A 144 -25.01 -3.20 -9.91
C THR A 144 -24.37 -2.14 -10.79
N LEU A 145 -23.03 -2.11 -10.88
CA LEU A 145 -22.31 -1.15 -11.70
C LEU A 145 -22.36 -1.53 -13.18
N ALA A 146 -22.10 -0.54 -14.04
CA ALA A 146 -22.21 -0.68 -15.49
C ALA A 146 -21.00 -1.42 -16.13
N TRP A 147 -20.61 -2.57 -15.57
CA TRP A 147 -19.49 -3.39 -16.06
C TRP A 147 -19.52 -3.74 -17.55
N PRO A 148 -20.71 -4.07 -18.15
CA PRO A 148 -20.77 -4.40 -19.59
C PRO A 148 -20.35 -3.25 -20.51
N ARG A 149 -20.28 -2.00 -20.02
CA ARG A 149 -19.82 -0.83 -20.79
C ARG A 149 -18.30 -0.74 -20.89
N LEU A 150 -17.55 -1.53 -20.13
CA LEU A 150 -16.10 -1.51 -20.18
C LEU A 150 -15.58 -2.25 -21.40
N THR A 151 -14.93 -1.54 -22.30
CA THR A 151 -14.28 -2.09 -23.49
C THR A 151 -12.77 -2.26 -23.26
N PRO A 152 -12.09 -3.15 -24.01
CA PRO A 152 -10.64 -3.27 -23.96
C PRO A 152 -9.93 -1.96 -24.24
N SER A 153 -10.44 -1.17 -25.18
CA SER A 153 -9.87 0.15 -25.52
C SER A 153 -9.96 1.14 -24.35
N ALA A 154 -11.13 1.24 -23.71
CA ALA A 154 -11.33 2.13 -22.57
C ALA A 154 -10.39 1.76 -21.39
N LEU A 155 -10.19 0.47 -21.13
CA LEU A 155 -9.30 -0.01 -20.08
C LEU A 155 -7.83 0.30 -20.37
N ARG A 156 -7.39 0.16 -21.63
CA ARG A 156 -6.03 0.55 -22.05
C ARG A 156 -5.80 2.06 -21.92
N VAL A 157 -6.76 2.89 -22.29
CA VAL A 157 -6.70 4.35 -22.11
C VAL A 157 -6.59 4.70 -20.61
N ALA A 158 -7.40 4.09 -19.75
CA ALA A 158 -7.35 4.33 -18.31
C ALA A 158 -6.01 3.91 -17.67
N LEU A 159 -5.41 2.81 -18.17
CA LEU A 159 -4.08 2.40 -17.74
C LEU A 159 -3.01 3.41 -18.20
N ALA A 160 -3.05 3.83 -19.47
CA ALA A 160 -2.11 4.82 -20.03
C ALA A 160 -2.16 6.16 -19.26
N ASP A 161 -3.36 6.62 -18.90
CA ASP A 161 -3.58 7.77 -18.02
C ASP A 161 -2.92 7.60 -16.63
N SER A 162 -3.01 6.40 -16.07
CA SER A 162 -2.41 6.11 -14.77
C SER A 162 -0.88 6.10 -14.86
N ASP A 163 -0.34 5.61 -15.98
CA ASP A 163 1.10 5.62 -16.27
C ASP A 163 1.63 7.03 -16.47
N ALA A 164 0.93 7.87 -17.23
CA ALA A 164 1.29 9.27 -17.41
C ALA A 164 1.35 10.02 -16.06
N ARG A 165 0.30 9.87 -15.24
CA ARG A 165 0.27 10.49 -13.89
C ARG A 165 1.38 9.97 -12.97
N MET A 166 1.78 8.71 -13.12
CA MET A 166 2.88 8.14 -12.36
C MET A 166 4.22 8.74 -12.82
N HIS A 167 4.39 8.89 -14.13
CA HIS A 167 5.58 9.49 -14.72
C HIS A 167 5.77 10.95 -14.26
N ASP A 168 4.70 11.74 -14.28
CA ASP A 168 4.70 13.12 -13.75
C ASP A 168 5.06 13.15 -12.26
N ALA A 169 4.55 12.20 -11.48
CA ALA A 169 4.86 12.13 -10.07
C ALA A 169 6.33 11.73 -9.81
N LYS A 170 6.88 10.82 -10.64
CA LYS A 170 8.31 10.45 -10.65
C LYS A 170 9.17 11.68 -10.91
N SER A 171 8.90 12.39 -12.00
CA SER A 171 9.66 13.57 -12.41
C SER A 171 9.67 14.65 -11.31
N ARG A 172 8.52 14.91 -10.70
CA ARG A 172 8.42 15.83 -9.56
C ARG A 172 9.22 15.37 -8.36
N ALA A 173 9.09 14.10 -7.95
CA ALA A 173 9.79 13.58 -6.78
C ALA A 173 11.32 13.65 -6.93
N VAL A 174 11.83 13.34 -8.13
CA VAL A 174 13.26 13.40 -8.44
C VAL A 174 13.77 14.86 -8.46
N HIS A 175 12.95 15.80 -8.91
CA HIS A 175 13.32 17.21 -8.97
C HIS A 175 13.24 17.91 -7.61
N SER A 176 12.10 17.75 -6.89
CA SER A 176 11.88 18.45 -5.61
C SER A 176 12.62 17.83 -4.43
N MET A 177 12.85 16.52 -4.47
CA MET A 177 13.37 15.70 -3.35
C MET A 177 12.48 15.73 -2.10
N GLU A 178 11.29 16.33 -2.16
CA GLU A 178 10.35 16.50 -1.06
C GLU A 178 9.63 15.18 -0.69
N ASP A 179 9.43 14.92 0.60
CA ASP A 179 8.78 13.71 1.12
C ASP A 179 7.39 13.49 0.52
N ALA A 180 6.61 14.56 0.39
CA ALA A 180 5.26 14.50 -0.18
C ALA A 180 5.24 14.02 -1.64
N ASP A 181 6.22 14.42 -2.44
CA ASP A 181 6.33 14.02 -3.84
C ASP A 181 6.82 12.58 -3.97
N TRP A 182 7.76 12.11 -3.15
CA TRP A 182 8.17 10.70 -3.07
C TRP A 182 7.00 9.82 -2.66
N HIS A 183 6.20 10.23 -1.67
CA HIS A 183 5.00 9.51 -1.27
C HIS A 183 3.94 9.48 -2.38
N ARG A 184 3.75 10.60 -3.10
CA ARG A 184 2.84 10.70 -4.26
C ARG A 184 3.28 9.75 -5.38
N TRP A 185 4.56 9.75 -5.76
CA TRP A 185 5.10 8.83 -6.75
C TRP A 185 4.86 7.38 -6.35
N ARG A 186 5.24 6.96 -5.13
CA ARG A 186 4.99 5.60 -4.63
C ARG A 186 3.52 5.19 -4.71
N ARG A 187 2.58 6.08 -4.34
CA ARG A 187 1.15 5.78 -4.43
C ARG A 187 0.68 5.59 -5.88
N ARG A 188 1.16 6.43 -6.82
CA ARG A 188 0.84 6.32 -8.24
C ARG A 188 1.43 5.05 -8.84
N ALA A 189 2.69 4.77 -8.55
CA ALA A 189 3.40 3.57 -8.94
C ALA A 189 2.65 2.30 -8.54
N ARG A 190 2.30 2.20 -7.26
CA ARG A 190 1.55 1.08 -6.72
C ARG A 190 0.20 0.92 -7.41
N ARG A 191 -0.53 2.01 -7.65
CA ARG A 191 -1.83 1.95 -8.33
C ARG A 191 -1.69 1.38 -9.74
N ALA A 192 -0.77 1.91 -10.54
CA ALA A 192 -0.52 1.43 -11.91
C ALA A 192 -0.13 -0.06 -11.93
N SER A 193 0.74 -0.50 -11.02
CA SER A 193 1.09 -1.91 -10.86
C SER A 193 -0.13 -2.79 -10.53
N GLN A 194 -1.01 -2.33 -9.64
CA GLN A 194 -2.23 -3.07 -9.28
C GLN A 194 -3.24 -3.10 -10.44
N GLN A 195 -3.31 -2.05 -11.24
CA GLN A 195 -4.14 -2.01 -12.45
C GLN A 195 -3.63 -2.99 -13.52
N ARG A 196 -2.32 -3.03 -13.76
CA ARG A 196 -1.72 -4.05 -14.66
C ARG A 196 -2.06 -5.46 -14.19
N ARG A 197 -1.85 -5.75 -12.91
CA ARG A 197 -2.21 -7.04 -12.34
C ARG A 197 -3.69 -7.40 -12.57
N ALA A 198 -4.61 -6.45 -12.43
CA ALA A 198 -6.03 -6.69 -12.67
C ALA A 198 -6.31 -6.96 -14.16
N LEU A 199 -5.64 -6.24 -15.07
CA LEU A 199 -5.75 -6.49 -16.51
C LEU A 199 -5.14 -7.82 -16.92
N ASP A 200 -3.99 -8.19 -16.36
CA ASP A 200 -3.36 -9.50 -16.57
C ASP A 200 -4.28 -10.64 -16.14
N ALA A 201 -4.93 -10.50 -14.99
CA ALA A 201 -5.84 -11.51 -14.46
C ALA A 201 -7.06 -11.77 -15.38
N ILE A 202 -7.43 -10.82 -16.24
CA ILE A 202 -8.51 -10.96 -17.20
C ILE A 202 -8.01 -11.15 -18.64
N GLY A 203 -6.71 -11.41 -18.83
CA GLY A 203 -6.10 -11.67 -20.14
C GLY A 203 -5.95 -10.43 -21.05
N LEU A 204 -5.94 -9.24 -20.47
CA LEU A 204 -5.73 -7.96 -21.17
C LEU A 204 -4.39 -7.33 -20.84
N SER A 205 -3.36 -8.15 -20.72
CA SER A 205 -1.98 -7.64 -20.52
C SER A 205 -1.60 -6.56 -21.53
N PRO A 206 -0.81 -5.54 -21.14
CA PRO A 206 -0.18 -4.63 -22.09
C PRO A 206 0.58 -5.43 -23.14
N ALA A 207 0.62 -4.95 -24.38
CA ALA A 207 1.32 -5.63 -25.47
C ALA A 207 2.78 -5.98 -25.06
N ALA A 208 3.23 -7.15 -25.45
CA ALA A 208 4.63 -7.56 -25.26
C ALA A 208 5.56 -6.48 -25.89
N GLY A 209 6.46 -5.90 -25.08
CA GLY A 209 7.31 -4.79 -25.50
C GLY A 209 6.89 -3.40 -24.98
N ALA A 210 5.76 -3.28 -24.28
CA ALA A 210 5.52 -2.07 -23.49
C ALA A 210 6.68 -1.93 -22.47
N PRO A 211 7.34 -0.76 -22.37
CA PRO A 211 8.44 -0.60 -21.44
C PRO A 211 7.94 -0.97 -20.03
N ASP A 212 8.68 -1.84 -19.35
CA ASP A 212 8.42 -2.13 -17.95
C ASP A 212 8.76 -0.86 -17.15
N LEU A 213 7.79 0.07 -17.15
CA LEU A 213 7.87 1.34 -16.41
C LEU A 213 8.05 1.11 -14.90
N PHE A 214 8.03 -0.16 -14.51
CA PHE A 214 8.17 -0.64 -13.14
C PHE A 214 9.17 -1.79 -13.05
N ASP A 215 10.43 -1.46 -13.14
CA ASP A 215 11.45 -2.36 -12.64
C ASP A 215 11.09 -2.75 -11.18
N LYS A 216 10.99 -4.07 -10.96
CA LYS A 216 10.73 -4.65 -9.63
C LYS A 216 11.68 -4.05 -8.58
N ARG A 217 12.92 -3.83 -8.96
CA ARG A 217 13.98 -3.23 -8.13
C ARG A 217 13.66 -1.79 -7.71
N THR A 218 13.11 -0.98 -8.61
CA THR A 218 12.66 0.40 -8.29
C THR A 218 11.47 0.39 -7.34
N THR A 219 10.52 -0.52 -7.55
CA THR A 219 9.36 -0.68 -6.65
C THR A 219 9.78 -1.10 -5.24
N GLU A 220 10.72 -2.03 -5.11
CA GLU A 220 11.30 -2.47 -3.84
C GLU A 220 12.03 -1.31 -3.14
N ARG A 221 12.86 -0.56 -3.84
CA ARG A 221 13.57 0.62 -3.31
C ARG A 221 12.61 1.71 -2.85
N LEU A 222 11.55 2.00 -3.59
CA LEU A 222 10.49 2.91 -3.16
C LEU A 222 9.76 2.40 -1.92
N GLY A 223 9.63 1.08 -1.76
CA GLY A 223 9.16 0.44 -0.54
C GLY A 223 10.08 0.75 0.63
N GLN A 224 11.37 0.44 0.50
CA GLN A 224 12.38 0.70 1.53
C GLN A 224 12.48 2.19 1.92
N ALA A 225 12.39 3.10 0.95
CA ALA A 225 12.38 4.54 1.22
C ALA A 225 11.16 4.96 2.07
N GLN A 226 9.99 4.37 1.80
CA GLN A 226 8.79 4.63 2.61
C GLN A 226 8.90 4.05 4.01
N ASP A 227 9.52 2.89 4.17
CA ASP A 227 9.71 2.26 5.46
C ASP A 227 10.62 3.12 6.35
N LEU A 228 11.69 3.69 5.79
CA LEU A 228 12.53 4.67 6.48
C LEU A 228 11.77 5.97 6.78
N THR A 229 10.87 6.43 5.89
CA THR A 229 10.01 7.59 6.17
C THR A 229 9.06 7.29 7.31
N LEU A 230 8.44 6.10 7.35
CA LEU A 230 7.59 5.64 8.45
C LEU A 230 8.35 5.63 9.78
N LEU A 231 9.57 5.09 9.80
CA LEU A 231 10.42 5.12 10.99
C LEU A 231 10.69 6.55 11.47
N LEU A 232 10.98 7.47 10.55
CA LEU A 232 11.19 8.89 10.88
C LEU A 232 9.92 9.57 11.41
N ASP A 233 8.73 9.20 10.88
CA ASP A 233 7.44 9.69 11.38
C ASP A 233 7.20 9.20 12.81
N HIS A 234 7.53 7.95 13.12
CA HIS A 234 7.48 7.40 14.48
C HIS A 234 8.55 7.94 15.42
N CYS A 235 9.56 8.69 14.94
CA CYS A 235 10.51 9.42 15.78
C CYS A 235 10.02 10.83 16.18
N ARG A 236 8.73 11.15 16.03
CA ARG A 236 8.10 12.43 16.48
C ARG A 236 7.50 12.31 17.88
N SER A 237 6.68 13.29 18.31
CA SER A 237 6.16 13.38 19.69
C SER A 237 5.35 12.17 20.17
N ASP A 238 4.51 11.61 19.31
CA ASP A 238 3.63 10.47 19.66
C ASP A 238 4.29 9.11 19.35
N SER A 239 5.55 9.01 19.73
CA SER A 239 6.43 7.89 19.44
C SER A 239 6.33 6.79 20.49
N PRO A 240 6.45 5.50 20.11
CA PRO A 240 6.69 4.42 21.06
C PRO A 240 8.10 4.45 21.65
N PHE A 241 9.00 5.28 21.10
CA PHE A 241 10.40 5.39 21.48
C PHE A 241 10.62 6.49 22.52
N ASP A 242 11.53 6.27 23.45
CA ASP A 242 11.99 7.32 24.35
C ASP A 242 12.80 8.42 23.60
N PRO A 243 13.08 9.58 24.23
CA PRO A 243 13.78 10.66 23.56
C PRO A 243 15.16 10.29 22.98
N THR A 244 15.94 9.46 23.69
CA THR A 244 17.28 9.04 23.28
C THR A 244 17.21 8.08 22.10
N GLN A 245 16.30 7.09 22.16
CA GLN A 245 16.02 6.19 21.06
C GLN A 245 15.57 6.94 19.80
N ARG A 246 14.67 7.93 19.96
CA ARG A 246 14.21 8.77 18.83
C ARG A 246 15.35 9.49 18.13
N GLU A 247 16.28 10.04 18.90
CA GLU A 247 17.43 10.74 18.34
C GLU A 247 18.36 9.77 17.60
N ALA A 248 18.72 8.65 18.21
CA ALA A 248 19.58 7.64 17.61
C ALA A 248 18.98 7.07 16.31
N LEU A 249 17.69 6.66 16.34
CA LEU A 249 16.99 6.14 15.18
C LEU A 249 16.86 7.18 14.05
N ARG A 250 16.63 8.44 14.39
CA ARG A 250 16.60 9.54 13.43
C ARG A 250 17.96 9.78 12.78
N ASN A 251 19.02 9.76 13.56
CA ASN A 251 20.40 9.94 13.08
C ASN A 251 20.81 8.82 12.12
N TYR A 252 20.33 7.62 12.32
CA TYR A 252 20.51 6.50 11.40
C TYR A 252 19.62 6.60 10.15
N ALA A 253 18.31 6.83 10.32
CA ALA A 253 17.33 6.71 9.23
C ALA A 253 17.43 7.87 8.22
N LYS A 254 17.64 9.10 8.67
CA LYS A 254 17.67 10.30 7.80
C LYS A 254 18.75 10.24 6.72
N PRO A 255 20.04 9.99 7.01
CA PRO A 255 21.07 9.88 5.98
C PRO A 255 20.89 8.63 5.11
N THR A 256 20.36 7.54 5.67
CA THR A 256 20.07 6.32 4.92
C THR A 256 18.97 6.53 3.88
N LEU A 257 17.89 7.22 4.24
CA LEU A 257 16.82 7.63 3.32
C LEU A 257 17.35 8.54 2.22
N ALA A 258 18.16 9.55 2.56
CA ALA A 258 18.73 10.48 1.58
C ALA A 258 19.61 9.74 0.55
N ARG A 259 20.46 8.82 1.00
CA ARG A 259 21.29 7.98 0.12
C ARG A 259 20.46 7.08 -0.78
N LEU A 260 19.39 6.50 -0.26
CA LEU A 260 18.50 5.63 -1.02
C LEU A 260 17.76 6.41 -2.11
N ARG A 261 17.20 7.58 -1.79
CA ARG A 261 16.53 8.46 -2.77
C ARG A 261 17.46 8.91 -3.90
N LYS A 262 18.70 9.30 -3.58
CA LYS A 262 19.71 9.62 -4.61
C LYS A 262 19.98 8.45 -5.54
N ARG A 263 20.07 7.22 -5.01
CA ARG A 263 20.25 6.01 -5.84
C ARG A 263 19.04 5.72 -6.73
N ILE A 264 17.82 5.92 -6.21
CA ILE A 264 16.60 5.76 -7.00
C ILE A 264 16.56 6.82 -8.12
N ALA A 265 16.85 8.09 -7.80
CA ALA A 265 16.85 9.17 -8.77
C ALA A 265 17.86 8.91 -9.91
N LYS A 266 19.09 8.48 -9.59
CA LYS A 266 20.11 8.14 -10.58
C LYS A 266 19.67 7.00 -11.50
N ALA A 267 19.21 5.88 -10.95
CA ALA A 267 18.71 4.73 -11.71
C ALA A 267 17.44 5.02 -12.53
N SER A 268 16.79 6.15 -12.30
CA SER A 268 15.57 6.58 -12.99
C SER A 268 15.88 7.57 -14.13
N ALA A 269 17.11 8.02 -14.25
CA ALA A 269 17.59 8.92 -15.31
C ALA A 269 18.32 8.17 -16.44
N GLU A 270 18.75 6.94 -16.17
CA GLU A 270 19.28 5.96 -17.12
C GLU A 270 18.14 5.18 -17.80
#